data_49e1b66ec2aaa140bc3649e3b69b73f6
#
_entry.id   49e1b66ec2aaa140bc3649e3b69b73f6
#
_cell.length_a   1.000
_cell.length_b   1.000
_cell.length_c   1.000
_cell.angle_alpha   90.00
_cell.angle_beta   90.00
_cell.angle_gamma   90.00
#
_symmetry.space_group_name_H-M   'P 1'
#
loop_
_entity.id
_entity.type
_entity.pdbx_description
1 polymer ?
#
loop_
_entity_poly.entity_id
_entity_poly.type
_entity_poly.pdbx_seq_one_letter_code
_entity_poly.pdbx_strand_id
1 'polypeptide(L)'
;MFPISDENRAARRPYVNYGLLLINTVVFLYFLLQGTGRLTTGIRSFGVTPSYIINGERLWALLTSMFMHADIMHLFGNMLYLWVFGDNIEDALGHIKYLVFYLLGGFAATFVHIASLFVALPSLGDVGFNIPSVGASGAISAVLGAYLLLYPRAKIRTLAFFFFVTVITVPAYYYLGFWFIYQLMMGVFSLTGLPSGVAFWAHIGGFAAGLITVKVFGAKPRFMKVGVTRTKPLRPLAVGPRVRKPFVDLMVEEDKVRVLAELPGVRQEDIEINVSGWEVVISAEHGNIQFYERIPLPAQVVPQVHDFHYRNGVLSFFLYMRKQE
;
A
#
# COMPACT_ATOMS: atom_id res chain seq x y z
N MET A 1 11.26 -9.58 -6.23
CA MET A 1 9.82 -9.33 -6.37
C MET A 1 9.54 -7.89 -5.99
N PHE A 2 8.93 -7.09 -6.89
CA PHE A 2 8.61 -5.68 -6.65
C PHE A 2 7.09 -5.48 -6.64
N PRO A 3 6.51 -4.86 -5.61
CA PRO A 3 5.09 -4.57 -5.59
C PRO A 3 4.79 -3.45 -6.60
N ILE A 4 3.76 -3.63 -7.43
CA ILE A 4 3.36 -2.62 -8.43
C ILE A 4 2.16 -1.85 -7.92
N SER A 5 1.20 -2.54 -7.33
CA SER A 5 -0.03 -1.98 -6.77
C SER A 5 -0.66 -2.98 -5.83
N ASP A 6 -1.58 -2.51 -5.00
CA ASP A 6 -2.52 -3.38 -4.31
C ASP A 6 -3.95 -3.21 -4.87
N GLU A 7 -4.86 -4.07 -4.46
CA GLU A 7 -6.27 -3.99 -4.86
C GLU A 7 -7.09 -3.06 -3.95
N ASN A 8 -6.51 -2.65 -2.82
CA ASN A 8 -7.21 -1.86 -1.82
C ASN A 8 -6.96 -0.37 -2.07
N ARG A 9 -7.85 0.29 -2.79
CA ARG A 9 -7.71 1.72 -3.06
C ARG A 9 -8.07 2.55 -1.83
N ALA A 10 -7.21 3.51 -1.49
CA ALA A 10 -7.50 4.51 -0.48
C ALA A 10 -8.75 5.33 -0.86
N ALA A 11 -9.66 5.52 0.10
CA ALA A 11 -10.87 6.33 -0.11
C ALA A 11 -10.58 7.83 -0.05
N ARG A 12 -9.50 8.24 0.63
CA ARG A 12 -9.05 9.63 0.77
C ARG A 12 -7.77 9.86 0.02
N ARG A 13 -7.55 11.10 -0.44
CA ARG A 13 -6.28 11.49 -1.05
C ARG A 13 -5.16 11.47 -0.01
N PRO A 14 -4.07 10.73 -0.21
CA PRO A 14 -3.00 10.55 0.76
C PRO A 14 -1.97 11.69 0.67
N TYR A 15 -2.34 12.88 1.13
CA TYR A 15 -1.51 14.09 0.99
C TYR A 15 -0.18 14.00 1.73
N VAL A 16 -0.16 13.38 2.93
CA VAL A 16 1.07 13.22 3.71
C VAL A 16 1.99 12.21 3.04
N ASN A 17 1.46 11.11 2.53
CA ASN A 17 2.23 10.12 1.78
C ASN A 17 2.86 10.74 0.53
N TYR A 18 2.10 11.54 -0.23
CA TYR A 18 2.66 12.29 -1.37
C TYR A 18 3.73 13.30 -0.95
N GLY A 19 3.53 13.98 0.19
CA GLY A 19 4.52 14.88 0.78
C GLY A 19 5.82 14.15 1.14
N LEU A 20 5.71 12.98 1.77
CA LEU A 20 6.86 12.13 2.11
C LEU A 20 7.62 11.65 0.86
N LEU A 21 6.90 11.20 -0.18
CA LEU A 21 7.49 10.82 -1.46
C LEU A 21 8.26 11.99 -2.09
N LEU A 22 7.63 13.17 -2.11
CA LEU A 22 8.22 14.38 -2.68
C LEU A 22 9.48 14.81 -1.91
N ILE A 23 9.41 14.90 -0.58
CA ILE A 23 10.53 15.35 0.26
C ILE A 23 11.72 14.40 0.09
N ASN A 24 11.52 13.08 0.16
CA ASN A 24 12.57 12.09 -0.04
C ASN A 24 13.25 12.25 -1.41
N THR A 25 12.44 12.42 -2.45
CA THR A 25 12.95 12.60 -3.83
C THR A 25 13.72 13.90 -3.96
N VAL A 26 13.19 15.01 -3.45
CA VAL A 26 13.84 16.35 -3.54
C VAL A 26 15.16 16.36 -2.75
N VAL A 27 15.18 15.84 -1.53
CA VAL A 27 16.40 15.77 -0.71
C VAL A 27 17.47 14.94 -1.42
N PHE A 28 17.12 13.77 -1.95
CA PHE A 28 18.07 12.94 -2.67
C PHE A 28 18.62 13.63 -3.91
N LEU A 29 17.76 14.22 -4.75
CA LEU A 29 18.18 14.95 -5.96
C LEU A 29 19.04 16.15 -5.62
N TYR A 30 18.74 16.87 -4.54
CA TYR A 30 19.56 18.02 -4.09
C TYR A 30 21.02 17.59 -3.84
N PHE A 31 21.26 16.50 -3.14
CA PHE A 31 22.61 16.02 -2.89
C PHE A 31 23.24 15.36 -4.11
N LEU A 32 22.49 14.60 -4.89
CA LEU A 32 22.98 13.91 -6.08
C LEU A 32 23.47 14.88 -7.15
N LEU A 33 22.71 15.95 -7.42
CA LEU A 33 23.06 16.96 -8.44
C LEU A 33 24.31 17.77 -8.08
N GLN A 34 24.69 17.80 -6.80
CA GLN A 34 25.95 18.42 -6.38
C GLN A 34 27.15 17.48 -6.45
N GLY A 35 26.95 16.26 -6.93
CA GLY A 35 27.97 15.22 -7.12
C GLY A 35 28.05 14.23 -5.95
N THR A 36 28.67 13.07 -6.24
CA THR A 36 28.76 11.95 -5.30
C THR A 36 29.49 12.28 -4.00
N GLY A 37 30.48 13.17 -4.04
CA GLY A 37 31.18 13.66 -2.84
C GLY A 37 30.27 14.42 -1.89
N ARG A 38 29.34 15.23 -2.42
CA ARG A 38 28.34 15.93 -1.61
C ARG A 38 27.29 14.98 -1.04
N LEU A 39 26.86 13.99 -1.81
CA LEU A 39 25.97 12.95 -1.32
C LEU A 39 26.61 12.18 -0.14
N THR A 40 27.86 11.76 -0.27
CA THR A 40 28.59 11.07 0.80
C THR A 40 28.73 11.95 2.05
N THR A 41 29.06 13.25 1.87
CA THR A 41 29.12 14.20 3.00
C THR A 41 27.74 14.38 3.65
N GLY A 42 26.68 14.47 2.85
CA GLY A 42 25.29 14.54 3.35
C GLY A 42 24.93 13.31 4.20
N ILE A 43 25.25 12.11 3.71
CA ILE A 43 25.03 10.85 4.45
C ILE A 43 25.75 10.88 5.81
N ARG A 44 27.00 11.33 5.86
CA ARG A 44 27.78 11.42 7.11
C ARG A 44 27.24 12.49 8.07
N SER A 45 26.66 13.56 7.56
CA SER A 45 26.15 14.69 8.37
C SER A 45 24.73 14.49 8.87
N PHE A 46 23.87 13.87 8.05
CA PHE A 46 22.44 13.74 8.30
C PHE A 46 21.99 12.30 8.55
N GLY A 47 22.84 11.30 8.30
CA GLY A 47 22.61 9.91 8.66
C GLY A 47 22.81 9.65 10.16
N VAL A 48 22.11 8.63 10.68
CA VAL A 48 22.31 8.15 12.05
C VAL A 48 23.63 7.41 12.14
N THR A 49 24.58 7.96 12.87
CA THR A 49 25.78 7.26 13.32
C THR A 49 25.56 6.83 14.76
N PRO A 50 25.43 5.53 15.05
CA PRO A 50 25.04 5.02 16.37
C PRO A 50 25.86 5.58 17.53
N SER A 51 27.19 5.68 17.37
CA SER A 51 28.10 6.25 18.41
C SER A 51 27.70 7.67 18.82
N TYR A 52 27.33 8.55 17.88
CA TYR A 52 26.90 9.89 18.20
C TYR A 52 25.57 9.90 18.97
N ILE A 53 24.62 9.05 18.55
CA ILE A 53 23.29 8.98 19.19
C ILE A 53 23.44 8.49 20.64
N ILE A 54 24.26 7.46 20.89
CA ILE A 54 24.51 6.91 22.23
C ILE A 54 25.14 7.98 23.15
N ASN A 55 26.01 8.83 22.62
CA ASN A 55 26.66 9.91 23.35
C ASN A 55 25.75 11.17 23.49
N GLY A 56 24.51 11.13 22.96
CA GLY A 56 23.61 12.27 22.97
C GLY A 56 23.95 13.36 21.96
N GLU A 57 24.81 13.03 20.98
CA GLU A 57 25.25 13.91 19.91
C GLU A 57 24.41 13.75 18.66
N ARG A 58 24.31 14.80 17.85
CA ARG A 58 23.65 14.80 16.53
C ARG A 58 22.25 14.16 16.53
N LEU A 59 21.45 14.40 17.59
CA LEU A 59 20.12 13.82 17.75
C LEU A 59 19.15 14.18 16.60
N TRP A 60 19.41 15.28 15.86
CA TRP A 60 18.66 15.60 14.63
C TRP A 60 18.73 14.50 13.58
N ALA A 61 19.81 13.68 13.59
CA ALA A 61 19.99 12.59 12.65
C ALA A 61 18.91 11.52 12.80
N LEU A 62 18.31 11.35 13.96
CA LEU A 62 17.15 10.48 14.16
C LEU A 62 16.00 10.80 13.18
N LEU A 63 15.81 12.10 12.89
CA LEU A 63 14.79 12.56 11.95
C LEU A 63 15.35 12.64 10.51
N THR A 64 16.51 13.29 10.34
CA THR A 64 17.01 13.60 8.99
C THR A 64 17.44 12.38 8.19
N SER A 65 17.91 11.33 8.87
CA SER A 65 18.31 10.08 8.23
C SER A 65 17.18 9.41 7.46
N MET A 66 15.92 9.59 7.90
CA MET A 66 14.75 9.02 7.24
C MET A 66 14.50 9.61 5.83
N PHE A 67 15.13 10.75 5.52
CA PHE A 67 14.99 11.45 4.24
C PHE A 67 16.25 11.40 3.37
N MET A 68 17.33 10.81 3.89
CA MET A 68 18.57 10.59 3.14
C MET A 68 18.58 9.21 2.50
N HIS A 69 19.16 9.11 1.29
CA HIS A 69 19.31 7.82 0.58
C HIS A 69 20.73 7.69 0.03
N ALA A 70 21.24 6.46 0.05
CA ALA A 70 22.62 6.18 -0.37
C ALA A 70 22.81 6.23 -1.89
N ASP A 71 21.80 5.76 -2.63
CA ASP A 71 21.82 5.67 -4.09
C ASP A 71 20.40 5.68 -4.68
N ILE A 72 20.34 5.72 -6.02
CA ILE A 72 19.06 5.83 -6.75
C ILE A 72 18.18 4.58 -6.58
N MET A 73 18.78 3.38 -6.47
CA MET A 73 18.01 2.15 -6.31
C MET A 73 17.43 2.05 -4.89
N HIS A 74 18.18 2.54 -3.90
CA HIS A 74 17.70 2.65 -2.52
C HIS A 74 16.51 3.61 -2.43
N LEU A 75 16.60 4.81 -3.06
CA LEU A 75 15.46 5.73 -3.14
C LEU A 75 14.28 5.08 -3.85
N PHE A 76 14.51 4.53 -5.05
CA PHE A 76 13.46 3.93 -5.87
C PHE A 76 12.70 2.83 -5.11
N GLY A 77 13.43 1.93 -4.46
CA GLY A 77 12.84 0.87 -3.65
C GLY A 77 11.96 1.43 -2.53
N ASN A 78 12.47 2.40 -1.76
CA ASN A 78 11.72 3.05 -0.70
C ASN A 78 10.44 3.74 -1.22
N MET A 79 10.55 4.52 -2.27
CA MET A 79 9.41 5.25 -2.85
C MET A 79 8.35 4.29 -3.42
N LEU A 80 8.77 3.19 -4.03
CA LEU A 80 7.85 2.18 -4.55
C LEU A 80 7.02 1.54 -3.42
N TYR A 81 7.66 1.13 -2.33
CA TYR A 81 6.93 0.56 -1.19
C TYR A 81 6.03 1.59 -0.50
N LEU A 82 6.51 2.82 -0.33
CA LEU A 82 5.71 3.89 0.26
C LEU A 82 4.52 4.26 -0.63
N TRP A 83 4.70 4.25 -1.95
CA TRP A 83 3.62 4.48 -2.92
C TRP A 83 2.52 3.41 -2.84
N VAL A 84 2.91 2.13 -2.75
CA VAL A 84 1.95 1.01 -2.82
C VAL A 84 1.20 0.80 -1.50
N PHE A 85 1.85 1.05 -0.35
CA PHE A 85 1.29 0.69 0.95
C PHE A 85 0.92 1.90 1.82
N GLY A 86 1.55 3.05 1.58
CA GLY A 86 1.44 4.22 2.46
C GLY A 86 0.06 4.87 2.42
N ASP A 87 -0.57 4.94 1.26
CA ASP A 87 -1.87 5.57 1.06
C ASP A 87 -2.98 4.88 1.87
N ASN A 88 -2.96 3.56 1.94
CA ASN A 88 -3.92 2.76 2.70
C ASN A 88 -3.79 2.99 4.22
N ILE A 89 -2.56 3.15 4.71
CA ILE A 89 -2.32 3.40 6.13
C ILE A 89 -2.66 4.83 6.48
N GLU A 90 -2.38 5.79 5.59
CA GLU A 90 -2.83 7.16 5.76
C GLU A 90 -4.35 7.27 5.77
N ASP A 91 -5.05 6.53 4.88
CA ASP A 91 -6.51 6.50 4.87
C ASP A 91 -7.08 5.93 6.17
N ALA A 92 -6.47 4.86 6.71
CA ALA A 92 -6.90 4.23 7.96
C ALA A 92 -6.67 5.10 9.19
N LEU A 93 -5.55 5.83 9.25
CA LEU A 93 -5.15 6.66 10.40
C LEU A 93 -5.62 8.12 10.28
N GLY A 94 -5.76 8.63 9.05
CA GLY A 94 -5.86 10.05 8.74
C GLY A 94 -4.49 10.74 8.76
N HIS A 95 -4.40 11.92 8.14
CA HIS A 95 -3.16 12.61 7.78
C HIS A 95 -2.19 12.81 8.96
N ILE A 96 -2.67 13.42 10.06
CA ILE A 96 -1.79 13.79 11.20
C ILE A 96 -1.30 12.55 11.93
N LYS A 97 -2.20 11.58 12.22
CA LYS A 97 -1.79 10.36 12.90
C LYS A 97 -0.85 9.53 12.04
N TYR A 98 -1.03 9.52 10.71
CA TYR A 98 -0.13 8.85 9.80
C TYR A 98 1.29 9.43 9.83
N LEU A 99 1.43 10.77 9.82
CA LEU A 99 2.74 11.40 9.95
C LEU A 99 3.42 11.03 11.26
N VAL A 100 2.71 11.13 12.38
CA VAL A 100 3.24 10.74 13.70
C VAL A 100 3.62 9.26 13.73
N PHE A 101 2.75 8.40 13.20
CA PHE A 101 3.00 6.96 13.07
C PHE A 101 4.28 6.67 12.26
N TYR A 102 4.45 7.32 11.11
CA TYR A 102 5.62 7.16 10.25
C TYR A 102 6.92 7.54 10.98
N LEU A 103 6.93 8.69 11.67
CA LEU A 103 8.08 9.16 12.43
C LEU A 103 8.41 8.25 13.61
N LEU A 104 7.41 7.84 14.38
CA LEU A 104 7.58 6.89 15.50
C LEU A 104 8.12 5.54 15.00
N GLY A 105 7.63 5.05 13.87
CA GLY A 105 8.13 3.84 13.22
C GLY A 105 9.62 3.94 12.87
N GLY A 106 10.04 5.07 12.31
CA GLY A 106 11.45 5.33 11.98
C GLY A 106 12.34 5.46 13.22
N PHE A 107 11.88 6.12 14.28
CA PHE A 107 12.61 6.18 15.55
C PHE A 107 12.76 4.79 16.16
N ALA A 108 11.69 4.02 16.27
CA ALA A 108 11.72 2.66 16.79
C ALA A 108 12.69 1.77 15.98
N ALA A 109 12.65 1.88 14.66
CA ALA A 109 13.57 1.19 13.77
C ALA A 109 15.03 1.51 14.08
N THR A 110 15.35 2.79 14.25
CA THR A 110 16.70 3.27 14.59
C THR A 110 17.16 2.71 15.93
N PHE A 111 16.32 2.75 16.97
CA PHE A 111 16.70 2.25 18.29
C PHE A 111 16.90 0.73 18.29
N VAL A 112 16.06 -0.04 17.56
CA VAL A 112 16.23 -1.49 17.45
C VAL A 112 17.52 -1.81 16.67
N HIS A 113 17.85 -1.04 15.64
CA HIS A 113 19.13 -1.19 14.92
C HIS A 113 20.32 -0.93 15.86
N ILE A 114 20.32 0.18 16.62
CA ILE A 114 21.38 0.47 17.58
C ILE A 114 21.49 -0.66 18.63
N ALA A 115 20.38 -1.14 19.16
CA ALA A 115 20.36 -2.25 20.11
C ALA A 115 20.95 -3.53 19.53
N SER A 116 20.71 -3.82 18.25
CA SER A 116 21.28 -5.01 17.58
C SER A 116 22.79 -4.96 17.48
N LEU A 117 23.40 -3.79 17.39
CA LEU A 117 24.85 -3.63 17.35
C LEU A 117 25.52 -4.05 18.67
N PHE A 118 24.86 -3.85 19.82
CA PHE A 118 25.36 -4.36 21.09
C PHE A 118 25.36 -5.89 21.14
N VAL A 119 24.38 -6.54 20.50
CA VAL A 119 24.35 -8.00 20.37
C VAL A 119 25.44 -8.49 19.42
N ALA A 120 25.71 -7.73 18.35
CA ALA A 120 26.75 -8.06 17.37
C ALA A 120 28.16 -7.67 17.81
N LEU A 121 28.33 -6.94 18.91
CA LEU A 121 29.60 -6.41 19.39
C LEU A 121 30.73 -7.48 19.50
N PRO A 122 30.45 -8.71 20.02
CA PRO A 122 31.46 -9.75 20.09
C PRO A 122 32.01 -10.18 18.72
N SER A 123 31.25 -10.05 17.65
CA SER A 123 31.59 -10.48 16.28
C SER A 123 32.12 -9.35 15.41
N LEU A 124 31.59 -8.12 15.60
CA LEU A 124 31.86 -6.96 14.74
C LEU A 124 32.81 -5.93 15.38
N GLY A 125 33.07 -6.04 16.70
CA GLY A 125 33.70 -4.94 17.42
C GLY A 125 32.84 -3.66 17.33
N ASP A 126 33.48 -2.50 17.45
CA ASP A 126 32.85 -1.20 17.44
C ASP A 126 32.60 -0.60 16.04
N VAL A 127 33.01 -1.29 14.99
CA VAL A 127 32.93 -0.77 13.61
C VAL A 127 31.48 -0.40 13.23
N GLY A 128 30.51 -1.24 13.58
CA GLY A 128 29.11 -1.00 13.28
C GLY A 128 28.55 0.29 13.89
N PHE A 129 29.10 0.72 15.03
CA PHE A 129 28.65 1.95 15.69
C PHE A 129 29.11 3.24 14.98
N ASN A 130 30.07 3.15 14.08
CA ASN A 130 30.64 4.28 13.35
C ASN A 130 30.18 4.37 11.89
N ILE A 131 29.34 3.45 11.44
CA ILE A 131 28.76 3.46 10.09
C ILE A 131 27.44 4.25 10.10
N PRO A 132 27.33 5.32 9.28
CA PRO A 132 26.08 6.06 9.19
C PRO A 132 25.01 5.24 8.50
N SER A 133 23.81 5.21 9.08
CA SER A 133 22.60 4.57 8.51
C SER A 133 21.65 5.63 7.99
N VAL A 134 21.08 5.41 6.82
CA VAL A 134 20.15 6.31 6.13
C VAL A 134 19.03 5.53 5.46
N GLY A 135 17.91 6.18 5.22
CA GLY A 135 16.78 5.68 4.46
C GLY A 135 15.45 5.74 5.19
N ALA A 136 14.40 5.90 4.41
CA ALA A 136 13.02 5.86 4.87
C ALA A 136 12.57 4.46 5.31
N SER A 137 13.37 3.43 5.01
CA SER A 137 12.96 2.02 5.05
C SER A 137 12.52 1.51 6.42
N GLY A 138 13.09 2.05 7.51
CA GLY A 138 12.66 1.73 8.88
C GLY A 138 11.20 2.18 9.13
N ALA A 139 10.86 3.42 8.76
CA ALA A 139 9.51 3.97 8.86
C ALA A 139 8.55 3.26 7.87
N ILE A 140 9.01 2.96 6.66
CA ILE A 140 8.24 2.19 5.67
C ILE A 140 7.96 0.78 6.20
N SER A 141 8.92 0.16 6.90
CA SER A 141 8.69 -1.14 7.53
C SER A 141 7.56 -1.10 8.56
N ALA A 142 7.40 0.02 9.30
CA ALA A 142 6.24 0.21 10.15
C ALA A 142 4.94 0.28 9.35
N VAL A 143 4.95 0.95 8.19
CA VAL A 143 3.80 0.97 7.26
C VAL A 143 3.45 -0.45 6.82
N LEU A 144 4.45 -1.29 6.47
CA LEU A 144 4.24 -2.68 6.07
C LEU A 144 3.66 -3.54 7.20
N GLY A 145 4.16 -3.38 8.44
CA GLY A 145 3.61 -4.04 9.61
C GLY A 145 2.14 -3.68 9.86
N ALA A 146 1.83 -2.38 9.79
CA ALA A 146 0.46 -1.89 9.91
C ALA A 146 -0.44 -2.42 8.77
N TYR A 147 0.07 -2.44 7.54
CA TYR A 147 -0.66 -2.97 6.38
C TYR A 147 -0.98 -4.46 6.55
N LEU A 148 -0.01 -5.26 6.98
CA LEU A 148 -0.24 -6.69 7.25
C LEU A 148 -1.36 -6.91 8.25
N LEU A 149 -1.43 -6.08 9.29
CA LEU A 149 -2.46 -6.21 10.32
C LEU A 149 -3.85 -5.77 9.84
N LEU A 150 -3.92 -4.66 9.09
CA LEU A 150 -5.19 -4.07 8.66
C LEU A 150 -5.75 -4.74 7.41
N TYR A 151 -4.88 -5.16 6.49
CA TYR A 151 -5.26 -5.65 5.16
C TYR A 151 -4.58 -6.99 4.80
N PRO A 152 -4.63 -8.02 5.67
CA PRO A 152 -3.88 -9.27 5.47
C PRO A 152 -4.26 -10.02 4.19
N ARG A 153 -5.51 -9.90 3.77
CA ARG A 153 -6.05 -10.59 2.58
C ARG A 153 -6.07 -9.73 1.32
N ALA A 154 -5.67 -8.47 1.40
CA ALA A 154 -5.56 -7.62 0.21
C ALA A 154 -4.56 -8.24 -0.77
N LYS A 155 -4.90 -8.22 -2.04
CA LYS A 155 -4.06 -8.81 -3.07
C LYS A 155 -3.07 -7.77 -3.60
N ILE A 156 -1.79 -8.14 -3.62
CA ILE A 156 -0.69 -7.30 -4.08
C ILE A 156 -0.23 -7.80 -5.44
N ARG A 157 -0.35 -6.95 -6.45
CA ARG A 157 0.19 -7.21 -7.77
C ARG A 157 1.71 -7.00 -7.73
N THR A 158 2.44 -8.03 -8.07
CA THR A 158 3.87 -8.11 -7.87
C THR A 158 4.56 -8.49 -9.16
N LEU A 159 5.57 -7.69 -9.55
CA LEU A 159 6.47 -8.05 -10.64
C LEU A 159 7.46 -9.10 -10.14
N ALA A 160 7.37 -10.28 -10.68
CA ALA A 160 8.24 -11.40 -10.35
C ALA A 160 9.22 -11.68 -11.49
N PHE A 161 10.47 -11.93 -11.10
CA PHE A 161 11.56 -12.27 -12.00
C PHE A 161 11.95 -13.71 -11.71
N PHE A 162 11.60 -14.60 -12.62
CA PHE A 162 12.05 -15.99 -12.64
C PHE A 162 12.85 -16.21 -13.92
N PHE A 163 12.52 -17.22 -14.73
CA PHE A 163 13.08 -17.40 -16.08
C PHE A 163 12.51 -16.35 -17.08
N PHE A 164 11.41 -15.73 -16.74
CA PHE A 164 10.76 -14.63 -17.47
C PHE A 164 10.18 -13.62 -16.48
N VAL A 165 9.88 -12.43 -16.99
CA VAL A 165 9.24 -11.37 -16.20
C VAL A 165 7.73 -11.56 -16.26
N THR A 166 7.08 -11.68 -15.12
CA THR A 166 5.64 -11.86 -15.03
C THR A 166 5.04 -11.06 -13.88
N VAL A 167 3.75 -10.76 -13.98
CA VAL A 167 2.99 -10.14 -12.89
C VAL A 167 2.15 -11.22 -12.23
N ILE A 168 2.42 -11.44 -10.96
CA ILE A 168 1.64 -12.34 -10.12
C ILE A 168 0.88 -11.53 -9.06
N THR A 169 -0.25 -12.08 -8.63
CA THR A 169 -1.07 -11.47 -7.58
C THR A 169 -0.96 -12.33 -6.33
N VAL A 170 -0.48 -11.75 -5.24
CA VAL A 170 -0.19 -12.47 -3.99
C VAL A 170 -0.91 -11.80 -2.84
N PRO A 171 -1.62 -12.53 -1.96
CA PRO A 171 -2.17 -11.99 -0.73
C PRO A 171 -1.10 -11.34 0.15
N ALA A 172 -1.45 -10.22 0.80
CA ALA A 172 -0.52 -9.42 1.60
C ALA A 172 0.20 -10.23 2.68
N TYR A 173 -0.51 -11.16 3.35
CA TYR A 173 0.09 -11.98 4.39
C TYR A 173 1.21 -12.90 3.88
N TYR A 174 1.12 -13.41 2.63
CA TYR A 174 2.23 -14.15 2.03
C TYR A 174 3.36 -13.23 1.60
N TYR A 175 3.03 -12.13 0.92
CA TYR A 175 4.03 -11.20 0.41
C TYR A 175 4.85 -10.57 1.53
N LEU A 176 4.17 -9.96 2.53
CA LEU A 176 4.80 -9.28 3.66
C LEU A 176 5.37 -10.26 4.67
N GLY A 177 4.74 -11.44 4.85
CA GLY A 177 5.26 -12.51 5.69
C GLY A 177 6.59 -13.04 5.17
N PHE A 178 6.68 -13.34 3.87
CA PHE A 178 7.93 -13.76 3.24
C PHE A 178 9.01 -12.67 3.32
N TRP A 179 8.63 -11.42 3.06
CA TRP A 179 9.53 -10.28 3.20
C TRP A 179 10.08 -10.16 4.63
N PHE A 180 9.22 -10.31 5.63
CA PHE A 180 9.63 -10.22 7.04
C PHE A 180 10.53 -11.39 7.47
N ILE A 181 10.21 -12.62 7.06
CA ILE A 181 11.07 -13.79 7.29
C ILE A 181 12.46 -13.58 6.68
N TYR A 182 12.50 -13.02 5.45
CA TYR A 182 13.78 -12.66 4.82
C TYR A 182 14.55 -11.63 5.66
N GLN A 183 13.89 -10.57 6.19
CA GLN A 183 14.53 -9.60 7.08
C GLN A 183 15.09 -10.27 8.34
N LEU A 184 14.33 -11.18 8.97
CA LEU A 184 14.78 -11.92 10.16
C LEU A 184 16.00 -12.79 9.85
N MET A 185 15.96 -13.56 8.78
CA MET A 185 17.07 -14.42 8.37
C MET A 185 18.34 -13.59 8.13
N MET A 186 18.25 -12.55 7.33
CA MET A 186 19.40 -11.68 7.04
C MET A 186 19.82 -10.87 8.26
N GLY A 187 18.91 -10.48 9.15
CA GLY A 187 19.19 -9.84 10.42
C GLY A 187 20.03 -10.74 11.33
N VAL A 188 19.68 -12.02 11.45
CA VAL A 188 20.48 -12.99 12.21
C VAL A 188 21.87 -13.17 11.59
N PHE A 189 21.94 -13.31 10.26
CA PHE A 189 23.25 -13.39 9.58
C PHE A 189 24.09 -12.12 9.79
N SER A 190 23.50 -10.95 9.83
CA SER A 190 24.24 -9.69 10.06
C SER A 190 24.92 -9.62 11.44
N LEU A 191 24.44 -10.39 12.44
CA LEU A 191 25.06 -10.47 13.77
C LEU A 191 26.38 -11.27 13.75
N THR A 192 26.63 -12.06 12.71
CA THR A 192 27.89 -12.84 12.58
C THR A 192 29.06 -12.03 12.03
N GLY A 193 28.85 -10.74 11.73
CA GLY A 193 29.89 -9.87 11.22
C GLY A 193 30.02 -9.81 9.69
N LEU A 194 29.10 -10.46 8.96
CA LEU A 194 29.07 -10.35 7.51
C LEU A 194 28.55 -8.97 7.10
N PRO A 195 29.32 -8.18 6.32
CA PRO A 195 28.90 -6.87 5.87
C PRO A 195 27.71 -7.02 4.91
N SER A 196 26.58 -6.43 5.23
CA SER A 196 25.37 -6.55 4.42
C SER A 196 24.96 -5.27 3.71
N GLY A 197 25.45 -4.11 4.13
CA GLY A 197 25.05 -2.80 3.62
C GLY A 197 23.59 -2.43 3.92
N VAL A 198 22.83 -3.30 4.59
CA VAL A 198 21.41 -3.11 4.93
C VAL A 198 21.20 -3.26 6.42
N ALA A 199 20.49 -2.32 7.01
CA ALA A 199 20.14 -2.32 8.44
C ALA A 199 18.88 -3.20 8.69
N PHE A 200 19.02 -4.53 8.56
CA PHE A 200 17.89 -5.47 8.68
C PHE A 200 17.14 -5.34 10.01
N TRP A 201 17.86 -5.10 11.11
CA TRP A 201 17.25 -4.89 12.42
C TRP A 201 16.44 -3.60 12.52
N ALA A 202 16.77 -2.57 11.73
CA ALA A 202 15.89 -1.41 11.58
C ALA A 202 14.55 -1.79 10.92
N HIS A 203 14.60 -2.65 9.89
CA HIS A 203 13.38 -3.11 9.23
C HIS A 203 12.52 -3.95 10.16
N ILE A 204 13.13 -4.88 10.92
CA ILE A 204 12.44 -5.72 11.92
C ILE A 204 11.80 -4.85 13.01
N GLY A 205 12.57 -3.91 13.55
CA GLY A 205 12.11 -2.98 14.59
C GLY A 205 10.97 -2.09 14.10
N GLY A 206 11.11 -1.52 12.91
CA GLY A 206 10.05 -0.72 12.28
C GLY A 206 8.77 -1.52 12.07
N PHE A 207 8.87 -2.71 11.50
CA PHE A 207 7.73 -3.59 11.26
C PHE A 207 6.99 -3.96 12.56
N ALA A 208 7.71 -4.36 13.59
CA ALA A 208 7.13 -4.66 14.91
C ALA A 208 6.47 -3.43 15.54
N ALA A 209 7.14 -2.27 15.47
CA ALA A 209 6.58 -1.01 15.94
C ALA A 209 5.29 -0.65 15.19
N GLY A 210 5.23 -0.90 13.88
CA GLY A 210 4.04 -0.67 13.07
C GLY A 210 2.84 -1.52 13.50
N LEU A 211 3.06 -2.81 13.77
CA LEU A 211 2.03 -3.72 14.30
C LEU A 211 1.45 -3.23 15.63
N ILE A 212 2.31 -2.69 16.50
CA ILE A 212 1.90 -2.20 17.83
C ILE A 212 1.20 -0.84 17.71
N THR A 213 1.85 0.13 17.06
CA THR A 213 1.41 1.52 17.03
C THR A 213 0.08 1.68 16.30
N VAL A 214 -0.16 0.91 15.24
CA VAL A 214 -1.43 0.96 14.51
C VAL A 214 -2.61 0.53 15.37
N LYS A 215 -2.40 -0.44 16.28
CA LYS A 215 -3.42 -0.84 17.28
C LYS A 215 -3.64 0.26 18.31
N VAL A 216 -2.55 0.84 18.86
CA VAL A 216 -2.61 1.92 19.86
C VAL A 216 -3.36 3.12 19.30
N PHE A 217 -3.15 3.46 18.03
CA PHE A 217 -3.86 4.57 17.36
C PHE A 217 -5.32 4.24 17.03
N GLY A 218 -5.77 3.00 17.25
CA GLY A 218 -7.13 2.56 17.00
C GLY A 218 -7.51 2.58 15.53
N ALA A 219 -6.54 2.36 14.64
CA ALA A 219 -6.77 2.33 13.21
C ALA A 219 -7.72 1.17 12.85
N LYS A 220 -8.63 1.46 11.93
CA LYS A 220 -9.55 0.45 11.38
C LYS A 220 -9.35 0.38 9.87
N PRO A 221 -9.35 -0.83 9.29
CA PRO A 221 -9.27 -0.97 7.85
C PRO A 221 -10.42 -0.19 7.21
N ARG A 222 -10.07 0.58 6.19
CA ARG A 222 -11.04 1.26 5.35
C ARG A 222 -11.00 0.59 3.99
N PHE A 223 -12.15 0.16 3.56
CA PHE A 223 -12.37 -0.29 2.19
C PHE A 223 -13.17 0.81 1.51
N MET A 224 -12.81 1.18 0.30
CA MET A 224 -13.65 2.04 -0.49
C MET A 224 -15.03 1.36 -0.54
N LYS A 225 -16.00 1.92 0.15
CA LYS A 225 -17.37 1.47 -0.04
C LYS A 225 -17.70 1.83 -1.49
N VAL A 226 -17.61 0.85 -2.37
CA VAL A 226 -18.36 0.96 -3.61
C VAL A 226 -19.79 1.18 -3.13
N GLY A 227 -20.30 2.36 -3.40
CA GLY A 227 -21.59 2.78 -2.85
C GLY A 227 -22.67 1.79 -3.30
N VAL A 228 -22.88 0.76 -2.49
CA VAL A 228 -24.16 0.07 -2.50
C VAL A 228 -25.09 1.05 -1.83
N THR A 229 -25.65 1.93 -2.64
CA THR A 229 -26.72 2.82 -2.20
C THR A 229 -27.80 1.90 -1.66
N ARG A 230 -28.02 1.96 -0.33
CA ARG A 230 -29.19 1.32 0.30
C ARG A 230 -30.39 1.68 -0.57
N THR A 231 -31.01 0.65 -1.15
CA THR A 231 -32.20 0.77 -1.98
C THR A 231 -33.20 1.69 -1.29
N LYS A 232 -33.36 2.93 -1.78
CA LYS A 232 -34.62 3.60 -1.67
C LYS A 232 -35.62 2.68 -2.39
N PRO A 233 -36.78 2.37 -1.81
CA PRO A 233 -37.80 1.62 -2.52
C PRO A 233 -38.01 2.30 -3.86
N LEU A 234 -37.89 1.51 -4.94
CA LEU A 234 -38.07 1.95 -6.32
C LEU A 234 -39.36 2.74 -6.39
N ARG A 235 -39.30 4.07 -6.56
CA ARG A 235 -40.45 4.83 -7.04
C ARG A 235 -40.80 4.24 -8.41
N PRO A 236 -42.06 3.92 -8.68
CA PRO A 236 -42.45 3.54 -10.02
C PRO A 236 -41.99 4.66 -10.95
N LEU A 237 -41.10 4.34 -11.87
CA LEU A 237 -40.62 5.30 -12.86
C LEU A 237 -41.86 5.72 -13.68
N ALA A 238 -42.19 7.01 -13.61
CA ALA A 238 -43.16 7.59 -14.56
C ALA A 238 -42.55 7.36 -15.96
N VAL A 239 -43.32 6.70 -16.81
CA VAL A 239 -42.93 6.37 -18.19
C VAL A 239 -42.74 7.68 -18.97
N GLY A 240 -41.48 8.15 -18.97
CA GLY A 240 -40.99 9.20 -19.87
C GLY A 240 -40.31 8.58 -21.11
N PRO A 241 -40.15 9.32 -22.20
CA PRO A 241 -39.82 8.75 -23.48
C PRO A 241 -38.35 8.28 -23.54
N ARG A 242 -38.17 6.97 -23.72
CA ARG A 242 -36.98 6.24 -24.10
C ARG A 242 -36.00 5.83 -22.99
N VAL A 243 -36.39 4.85 -22.15
CA VAL A 243 -35.45 4.00 -21.43
C VAL A 243 -34.69 3.14 -22.45
N ARG A 244 -33.36 3.25 -22.49
CA ARG A 244 -32.49 2.47 -23.34
C ARG A 244 -32.04 1.21 -22.61
N LYS A 245 -31.97 0.09 -23.30
CA LYS A 245 -31.29 -1.11 -22.80
C LYS A 245 -29.81 -0.98 -23.07
N PRO A 246 -28.94 -1.11 -22.06
CA PRO A 246 -27.49 -1.17 -22.29
C PRO A 246 -27.14 -2.47 -23.00
N PHE A 247 -26.08 -2.45 -23.79
CA PHE A 247 -25.42 -3.71 -24.19
C PHE A 247 -24.73 -4.28 -22.96
N VAL A 248 -24.99 -5.55 -22.64
CA VAL A 248 -24.41 -6.23 -21.48
C VAL A 248 -23.75 -7.52 -21.92
N ASP A 249 -22.53 -7.74 -21.46
CA ASP A 249 -21.80 -8.98 -21.64
C ASP A 249 -21.46 -9.60 -20.28
N LEU A 250 -21.59 -10.94 -20.17
CA LEU A 250 -21.30 -11.71 -18.97
C LEU A 250 -20.17 -12.71 -19.28
N MET A 251 -19.07 -12.58 -18.58
CA MET A 251 -17.94 -13.51 -18.64
C MET A 251 -17.86 -14.31 -17.36
N VAL A 252 -17.96 -15.65 -17.47
CA VAL A 252 -17.83 -16.57 -16.33
C VAL A 252 -16.37 -16.99 -16.22
N GLU A 253 -15.76 -16.69 -15.09
CA GLU A 253 -14.43 -17.13 -14.68
C GLU A 253 -14.57 -18.18 -13.55
N GLU A 254 -13.52 -18.89 -13.18
CA GLU A 254 -13.58 -20.05 -12.26
C GLU A 254 -14.42 -19.86 -10.99
N ASP A 255 -14.34 -18.69 -10.35
CA ASP A 255 -15.02 -18.40 -9.07
C ASP A 255 -15.86 -17.11 -9.11
N LYS A 256 -15.97 -16.46 -10.28
CA LYS A 256 -16.62 -15.16 -10.40
C LYS A 256 -17.28 -14.94 -11.74
N VAL A 257 -18.28 -14.06 -11.76
CA VAL A 257 -18.94 -13.56 -12.95
C VAL A 257 -18.52 -12.10 -13.16
N ARG A 258 -17.92 -11.80 -14.31
CA ARG A 258 -17.62 -10.43 -14.73
C ARG A 258 -18.78 -9.89 -15.53
N VAL A 259 -19.23 -8.71 -15.19
CA VAL A 259 -20.30 -7.98 -15.87
C VAL A 259 -19.68 -6.78 -16.57
N LEU A 260 -19.93 -6.65 -17.87
CA LEU A 260 -19.60 -5.50 -18.69
C LEU A 260 -20.90 -4.89 -19.20
N ALA A 261 -21.07 -3.55 -19.05
CA ALA A 261 -22.25 -2.86 -19.57
C ALA A 261 -21.87 -1.53 -20.22
N GLU A 262 -22.43 -1.26 -21.40
CA GLU A 262 -22.25 0.01 -22.09
C GLU A 262 -23.30 1.02 -21.66
N LEU A 263 -22.86 2.11 -21.05
CA LEU A 263 -23.69 3.18 -20.52
C LEU A 263 -23.19 4.56 -21.02
N PRO A 264 -23.18 4.79 -22.34
CA PRO A 264 -22.62 6.00 -22.89
C PRO A 264 -23.42 7.26 -22.48
N GLY A 265 -22.70 8.31 -22.07
CA GLY A 265 -23.29 9.61 -21.77
C GLY A 265 -23.86 9.76 -20.36
N VAL A 266 -23.62 8.81 -19.45
CA VAL A 266 -23.91 8.96 -18.02
C VAL A 266 -22.64 9.22 -17.23
N ARG A 267 -22.76 9.73 -16.00
CA ARG A 267 -21.63 9.87 -15.08
C ARG A 267 -21.57 8.67 -14.16
N GLN A 268 -20.40 8.39 -13.64
CA GLN A 268 -20.19 7.27 -12.69
C GLN A 268 -21.08 7.39 -11.44
N GLU A 269 -21.33 8.61 -10.98
CA GLU A 269 -22.15 8.93 -9.80
C GLU A 269 -23.65 8.66 -10.01
N ASP A 270 -24.07 8.58 -11.27
CA ASP A 270 -25.47 8.38 -11.68
C ASP A 270 -25.79 6.89 -11.93
N ILE A 271 -24.82 5.98 -11.75
CA ILE A 271 -24.98 4.54 -11.97
C ILE A 271 -25.35 3.85 -10.66
N GLU A 272 -26.47 3.15 -10.67
CA GLU A 272 -26.92 2.30 -9.58
C GLU A 272 -26.86 0.83 -9.99
N ILE A 273 -26.28 -0.01 -9.12
CA ILE A 273 -26.19 -1.45 -9.32
C ILE A 273 -26.84 -2.15 -8.12
N ASN A 274 -27.84 -2.95 -8.39
CA ASN A 274 -28.50 -3.79 -7.40
C ASN A 274 -28.22 -5.26 -7.74
N VAL A 275 -27.60 -5.99 -6.80
CA VAL A 275 -27.28 -7.40 -6.96
C VAL A 275 -28.15 -8.23 -6.02
N SER A 276 -28.83 -9.20 -6.57
CA SER A 276 -29.42 -10.32 -5.81
C SER A 276 -28.61 -11.61 -6.06
N GLY A 277 -28.97 -12.69 -5.39
CA GLY A 277 -28.23 -13.94 -5.56
C GLY A 277 -28.23 -14.50 -7.00
N TRP A 278 -29.21 -14.12 -7.86
CA TRP A 278 -29.41 -14.67 -9.18
C TRP A 278 -29.57 -13.63 -10.29
N GLU A 279 -29.55 -12.34 -9.93
CA GLU A 279 -29.70 -11.27 -10.92
C GLU A 279 -28.94 -10.02 -10.53
N VAL A 280 -28.59 -9.24 -11.53
CA VAL A 280 -28.09 -7.87 -11.40
C VAL A 280 -29.05 -6.93 -12.10
N VAL A 281 -29.39 -5.83 -11.45
CA VAL A 281 -30.11 -4.72 -12.05
C VAL A 281 -29.17 -3.54 -12.17
N ILE A 282 -28.97 -3.04 -13.37
CA ILE A 282 -28.21 -1.84 -13.66
C ILE A 282 -29.18 -0.73 -14.05
N SER A 283 -29.13 0.39 -13.36
CA SER A 283 -29.85 1.60 -13.71
C SER A 283 -28.92 2.79 -13.74
N ALA A 284 -29.14 3.70 -14.67
CA ALA A 284 -28.39 4.95 -14.74
C ALA A 284 -29.25 6.03 -15.37
N GLU A 285 -29.20 7.26 -14.81
CA GLU A 285 -29.96 8.40 -15.31
C GLU A 285 -29.09 9.66 -15.34
N HIS A 286 -28.96 10.25 -16.52
CA HIS A 286 -28.26 11.53 -16.68
C HIS A 286 -28.94 12.41 -17.73
N GLY A 287 -29.53 13.52 -17.31
CA GLY A 287 -30.32 14.40 -18.18
C GLY A 287 -31.50 13.65 -18.81
N ASN A 288 -31.52 13.55 -20.14
CA ASN A 288 -32.56 12.84 -20.88
C ASN A 288 -32.17 11.38 -21.24
N ILE A 289 -31.06 10.88 -20.72
CA ILE A 289 -30.57 9.53 -20.97
C ILE A 289 -30.89 8.66 -19.75
N GLN A 290 -31.66 7.61 -19.98
CA GLN A 290 -31.97 6.61 -18.97
C GLN A 290 -31.61 5.22 -19.48
N PHE A 291 -30.91 4.45 -18.63
CA PHE A 291 -30.62 3.04 -18.84
C PHE A 291 -31.25 2.21 -17.75
N TYR A 292 -31.84 1.09 -18.11
CA TYR A 292 -32.33 0.10 -17.16
C TYR A 292 -32.25 -1.29 -17.81
N GLU A 293 -31.59 -2.22 -17.11
CA GLU A 293 -31.53 -3.61 -17.53
C GLU A 293 -31.50 -4.52 -16.30
N ARG A 294 -32.25 -5.62 -16.41
CA ARG A 294 -32.26 -6.71 -15.45
C ARG A 294 -31.56 -7.91 -16.07
N ILE A 295 -30.48 -8.34 -15.48
CA ILE A 295 -29.53 -9.30 -16.02
C ILE A 295 -29.59 -10.56 -15.16
N PRO A 296 -30.13 -11.69 -15.67
CA PRO A 296 -30.06 -12.97 -14.96
C PRO A 296 -28.59 -13.45 -14.95
N LEU A 297 -28.16 -13.96 -13.81
CA LEU A 297 -26.80 -14.49 -13.64
C LEU A 297 -26.77 -15.99 -13.89
N PRO A 298 -25.69 -16.50 -14.50
CA PRO A 298 -25.54 -17.93 -14.82
C PRO A 298 -25.30 -18.81 -13.58
N ALA A 299 -24.96 -18.20 -12.43
CA ALA A 299 -24.73 -18.88 -11.16
C ALA A 299 -25.17 -18.00 -9.99
N GLN A 300 -25.38 -18.64 -8.82
CA GLN A 300 -25.67 -17.89 -7.60
C GLN A 300 -24.44 -17.13 -7.15
N VAL A 301 -24.58 -15.83 -6.86
CA VAL A 301 -23.48 -14.97 -6.45
C VAL A 301 -23.67 -14.42 -5.05
N VAL A 302 -22.58 -13.98 -4.44
CA VAL A 302 -22.59 -13.13 -3.26
C VAL A 302 -23.02 -11.73 -3.69
N PRO A 303 -24.06 -11.10 -3.08
CA PRO A 303 -24.57 -9.80 -3.50
C PRO A 303 -23.64 -8.65 -3.11
N GLN A 304 -22.43 -8.68 -3.61
CA GLN A 304 -21.39 -7.70 -3.37
C GLN A 304 -20.61 -7.45 -4.66
N VAL A 305 -20.55 -6.19 -5.09
CA VAL A 305 -19.81 -5.75 -6.28
C VAL A 305 -18.33 -5.60 -5.94
N HIS A 306 -17.46 -6.15 -6.79
CA HIS A 306 -16.00 -6.05 -6.67
C HIS A 306 -15.41 -5.48 -7.95
N ASP A 307 -14.28 -4.77 -7.83
CA ASP A 307 -13.50 -4.21 -8.94
C ASP A 307 -14.35 -3.36 -9.91
N PHE A 308 -15.13 -2.44 -9.33
CA PHE A 308 -15.97 -1.52 -10.07
C PHE A 308 -15.11 -0.53 -10.87
N HIS A 309 -15.27 -0.54 -12.19
CA HIS A 309 -14.66 0.39 -13.10
C HIS A 309 -15.70 0.98 -14.05
N TYR A 310 -15.67 2.30 -14.20
CA TYR A 310 -16.42 2.98 -15.24
C TYR A 310 -15.50 3.92 -16.00
N ARG A 311 -15.31 3.66 -17.30
CA ARG A 311 -14.45 4.46 -18.16
C ARG A 311 -14.96 4.47 -19.59
N ASN A 312 -14.98 5.67 -20.20
CA ASN A 312 -15.41 5.84 -21.61
C ASN A 312 -16.80 5.26 -21.91
N GLY A 313 -17.73 5.35 -20.95
CA GLY A 313 -19.09 4.82 -21.13
C GLY A 313 -19.21 3.30 -20.93
N VAL A 314 -18.14 2.62 -20.52
CA VAL A 314 -18.17 1.19 -20.21
C VAL A 314 -18.03 0.97 -18.71
N LEU A 315 -19.03 0.30 -18.13
CA LEU A 315 -19.06 -0.19 -16.77
C LEU A 315 -18.51 -1.62 -16.74
N SER A 316 -17.61 -1.92 -15.81
CA SER A 316 -17.07 -3.26 -15.55
C SER A 316 -16.99 -3.52 -14.06
N PHE A 317 -17.44 -4.69 -13.62
CA PHE A 317 -17.27 -5.19 -12.26
C PHE A 317 -17.38 -6.71 -12.24
N PHE A 318 -17.05 -7.35 -11.12
CA PHE A 318 -17.29 -8.78 -10.95
C PHE A 318 -17.98 -9.11 -9.63
N LEU A 319 -18.59 -10.30 -9.60
CA LEU A 319 -19.33 -10.90 -8.50
C LEU A 319 -18.75 -12.27 -8.22
N TYR A 320 -18.45 -12.59 -6.97
CA TYR A 320 -18.02 -13.94 -6.61
C TYR A 320 -19.19 -14.92 -6.60
N MET A 321 -19.00 -16.08 -7.19
CA MET A 321 -19.97 -17.15 -7.11
C MET A 321 -20.05 -17.71 -5.69
N ARG A 322 -21.25 -18.08 -5.28
CA ARG A 322 -21.46 -18.74 -3.98
C ARG A 322 -20.99 -20.19 -4.10
N LYS A 323 -20.02 -20.60 -3.30
CA LYS A 323 -19.64 -22.03 -3.23
C LYS A 323 -20.87 -22.82 -2.85
N GLN A 324 -21.23 -23.82 -3.64
CA GLN A 324 -22.17 -24.85 -3.20
C GLN A 324 -21.42 -25.68 -2.13
N GLU A 325 -21.98 -25.71 -0.92
CA GLU A 325 -21.57 -26.65 0.13
C GLU A 325 -22.00 -28.07 -0.24
#